data_872416234b2356953ec40f01245b6bca
#
_entry.id   872416234b2356953ec40f01245b6bca
#
_cell.length_a   1.000
_cell.length_b   1.000
_cell.length_c   1.000
_cell.angle_alpha   90.00
_cell.angle_beta   90.00
_cell.angle_gamma   90.00
#
_symmetry.space_group_name_H-M   'P 1'
#
loop_
_entity.id
_entity.type
_entity.pdbx_description
1 polymer ?
#
loop_
_entity_poly.entity_id
_entity_poly.type
_entity_poly.pdbx_seq_one_letter_code
_entity_poly.pdbx_strand_id
1 'polypeptide(L)'
;MKKVISNDNRAKLLMIVSALSFSIMAALVKASSHSVPVKALSRQVFSCIFVLIIILMNNYRIIPLKKNRIKLILRCLFGTLGIYLYFYSIDNLLLANASMLTRLSPFFVTLFAFLILKETINGMNWLIFIPIIIGCGFIIKPNSELFNIASIFAVISACSGALAYTMIKSIGKDESAYTII
;
A
#
# COMPACT_ATOMS: atom_id res chain seq x y z
N MET A 1 -12.14 19.61 -24.27
CA MET A 1 -12.95 19.21 -23.09
C MET A 1 -13.38 17.74 -23.10
N LYS A 2 -13.91 17.15 -24.18
CA LYS A 2 -14.36 15.74 -24.23
C LYS A 2 -13.29 14.69 -23.86
N LYS A 3 -12.01 14.89 -24.20
CA LYS A 3 -10.92 13.94 -23.94
C LYS A 3 -10.50 13.89 -22.43
N VAL A 4 -10.67 14.98 -21.71
CA VAL A 4 -10.37 15.06 -20.28
C VAL A 4 -11.44 14.33 -19.44
N ILE A 5 -12.71 14.50 -19.81
CA ILE A 5 -13.84 13.82 -19.14
C ILE A 5 -13.79 12.30 -19.33
N SER A 6 -13.36 11.83 -20.53
CA SER A 6 -13.17 10.40 -20.81
C SER A 6 -12.04 9.77 -19.96
N ASN A 7 -10.95 10.49 -19.71
CA ASN A 7 -9.83 10.00 -18.90
C ASN A 7 -10.19 9.94 -17.40
N ASP A 8 -10.97 10.89 -16.90
CA ASP A 8 -11.40 10.90 -15.49
C ASP A 8 -12.34 9.74 -15.16
N ASN A 9 -13.32 9.45 -16.03
CA ASN A 9 -14.20 8.29 -15.85
C ASN A 9 -13.45 6.97 -15.95
N ARG A 10 -12.45 6.88 -16.82
CA ARG A 10 -11.59 5.71 -16.94
C ARG A 10 -10.74 5.49 -15.69
N ALA A 11 -10.19 6.58 -15.12
CA ALA A 11 -9.44 6.52 -13.86
C ALA A 11 -10.33 6.06 -12.70
N LYS A 12 -11.55 6.59 -12.58
CA LYS A 12 -12.52 6.16 -11.55
C LYS A 12 -12.87 4.68 -11.67
N LEU A 13 -13.13 4.22 -12.89
CA LEU A 13 -13.44 2.79 -13.13
C LEU A 13 -12.27 1.88 -12.76
N LEU A 14 -11.04 2.26 -13.12
CA LEU A 14 -9.84 1.51 -12.73
C LEU A 14 -9.63 1.48 -11.22
N MET A 15 -9.95 2.56 -10.50
CA MET A 15 -9.90 2.59 -9.04
C MET A 15 -10.92 1.62 -8.41
N ILE A 16 -12.14 1.56 -8.94
CA ILE A 16 -13.17 0.62 -8.47
C ILE A 16 -12.71 -0.83 -8.69
N VAL A 17 -12.24 -1.15 -9.90
CA VAL A 17 -11.74 -2.50 -10.22
C VAL A 17 -10.57 -2.88 -9.30
N SER A 18 -9.64 -1.95 -9.08
CA SER A 18 -8.52 -2.15 -8.17
C SER A 18 -9.00 -2.43 -6.73
N ALA A 19 -9.94 -1.65 -6.23
CA ALA A 19 -10.49 -1.82 -4.88
C ALA A 19 -11.20 -3.18 -4.72
N LEU A 20 -11.98 -3.60 -5.71
CA LEU A 20 -12.61 -4.92 -5.74
C LEU A 20 -11.57 -6.04 -5.75
N SER A 21 -10.55 -5.93 -6.59
CA SER A 21 -9.45 -6.92 -6.65
C SER A 21 -8.72 -7.05 -5.32
N PHE A 22 -8.44 -5.94 -4.65
CA PHE A 22 -7.84 -5.94 -3.30
C PHE A 22 -8.75 -6.58 -2.26
N SER A 23 -10.06 -6.34 -2.32
CA SER A 23 -11.03 -6.94 -1.41
C SER A 23 -11.13 -8.45 -1.59
N ILE A 24 -11.17 -8.92 -2.84
CA ILE A 24 -11.15 -10.36 -3.17
C ILE A 24 -9.86 -11.00 -2.69
N MET A 25 -8.71 -10.38 -2.95
CA MET A 25 -7.41 -10.86 -2.47
C MET A 25 -7.41 -11.00 -0.93
N ALA A 26 -7.88 -10.00 -0.21
CA ALA A 26 -7.91 -10.02 1.25
C ALA A 26 -8.83 -11.13 1.78
N ALA A 27 -9.98 -11.37 1.15
CA ALA A 27 -10.89 -12.46 1.48
C ALA A 27 -10.24 -13.84 1.23
N LEU A 28 -9.56 -14.02 0.10
CA LEU A 28 -8.84 -15.26 -0.22
C LEU A 28 -7.69 -15.53 0.75
N VAL A 29 -6.93 -14.49 1.12
CA VAL A 29 -5.87 -14.59 2.12
C VAL A 29 -6.44 -15.03 3.47
N LYS A 30 -7.60 -14.49 3.89
CA LYS A 30 -8.28 -14.87 5.13
C LYS A 30 -8.81 -16.29 5.08
N ALA A 31 -9.34 -16.73 3.95
CA ALA A 31 -9.88 -18.06 3.77
C ALA A 31 -8.80 -19.17 3.66
N SER A 32 -7.57 -18.77 3.32
CA SER A 32 -6.46 -19.72 3.18
C SER A 32 -5.93 -20.17 4.55
N SER A 33 -5.71 -21.46 4.73
CA SER A 33 -5.12 -22.06 5.93
C SER A 33 -3.58 -22.12 5.94
N HIS A 34 -2.92 -21.59 4.88
CA HIS A 34 -1.46 -21.58 4.79
C HIS A 34 -0.85 -20.55 5.74
N SER A 35 0.43 -20.74 6.10
CA SER A 35 1.16 -19.80 6.94
C SER A 35 1.37 -18.43 6.23
N VAL A 36 1.46 -17.35 7.02
CA VAL A 36 1.63 -15.97 6.51
C VAL A 36 2.80 -15.84 5.54
N PRO A 37 4.00 -16.41 5.82
CA PRO A 37 5.12 -16.33 4.86
C PRO A 37 4.78 -16.92 3.50
N VAL A 38 4.09 -18.07 3.46
CA VAL A 38 3.71 -18.73 2.20
C VAL A 38 2.73 -17.87 1.41
N LYS A 39 1.73 -17.30 2.07
CA LYS A 39 0.77 -16.37 1.44
C LYS A 39 1.47 -15.15 0.84
N ALA A 40 2.41 -14.54 1.60
CA ALA A 40 3.15 -13.37 1.17
C ALA A 40 4.09 -13.69 -0.01
N LEU A 41 4.83 -14.79 0.07
CA LEU A 41 5.74 -15.23 -1.00
C LEU A 41 4.98 -15.57 -2.28
N SER A 42 3.88 -16.33 -2.19
CA SER A 42 3.04 -16.66 -3.35
C SER A 42 2.62 -15.40 -4.10
N ARG A 43 2.06 -14.42 -3.36
CA ARG A 43 1.65 -13.15 -3.95
C ARG A 43 2.80 -12.43 -4.64
N GLN A 44 3.99 -12.38 -4.01
CA GLN A 44 5.16 -11.70 -4.58
C GLN A 44 5.67 -12.41 -5.83
N VAL A 45 5.72 -13.74 -5.83
CA VAL A 45 6.15 -14.55 -6.97
C VAL A 45 5.21 -14.33 -8.16
N PHE A 46 3.88 -14.45 -7.95
CA PHE A 46 2.91 -14.19 -9.02
C PHE A 46 3.00 -12.77 -9.58
N SER A 47 3.15 -11.76 -8.69
CA SER A 47 3.32 -10.38 -9.10
C SER A 47 4.61 -10.19 -9.92
N CYS A 48 5.71 -10.79 -9.50
CA CYS A 48 6.99 -10.72 -10.19
C CYS A 48 6.91 -11.35 -11.60
N ILE A 49 6.33 -12.54 -11.72
CA ILE A 49 6.15 -13.21 -13.00
C ILE A 49 5.31 -12.35 -13.94
N PHE A 50 4.17 -11.82 -13.47
CA PHE A 50 3.27 -11.01 -14.28
C PHE A 50 3.94 -9.72 -14.78
N VAL A 51 4.66 -9.03 -13.89
CA VAL A 51 5.37 -7.80 -14.25
C VAL A 51 6.53 -8.09 -15.21
N LEU A 52 7.26 -9.21 -15.01
CA LEU A 52 8.33 -9.63 -15.90
C LEU A 52 7.81 -9.87 -17.34
N ILE A 53 6.67 -10.55 -17.48
CA ILE A 53 6.03 -10.77 -18.78
C ILE A 53 5.71 -9.42 -19.45
N ILE A 54 5.12 -8.46 -18.72
CA ILE A 54 4.80 -7.15 -19.28
C ILE A 54 6.07 -6.38 -19.71
N ILE A 55 7.13 -6.43 -18.91
CA ILE A 55 8.40 -5.78 -19.22
C ILE A 55 9.00 -6.36 -20.52
N LEU A 56 9.01 -7.69 -20.65
CA LEU A 56 9.54 -8.37 -21.82
C LEU A 56 8.71 -8.07 -23.10
N MET A 57 7.39 -8.03 -22.96
CA MET A 57 6.51 -7.74 -24.12
C MET A 57 6.63 -6.31 -24.63
N ASN A 58 6.94 -5.36 -23.75
CA ASN A 58 6.98 -3.93 -24.11
C ASN A 58 8.40 -3.34 -24.15
N ASN A 59 9.44 -4.16 -24.02
CA ASN A 59 10.85 -3.74 -24.03
C ASN A 59 11.17 -2.61 -23.02
N TYR A 60 10.52 -2.63 -21.84
CA TYR A 60 10.85 -1.68 -20.80
C TYR A 60 12.22 -2.00 -20.15
N ARG A 61 12.86 -0.98 -19.59
CA ARG A 61 14.12 -1.18 -18.86
C ARG A 61 13.88 -1.97 -17.58
N ILE A 62 14.61 -3.08 -17.41
CA ILE A 62 14.59 -3.88 -16.19
C ILE A 62 15.48 -3.22 -15.11
N ILE A 63 16.63 -2.65 -15.52
CA ILE A 63 17.62 -2.11 -14.60
C ILE A 63 17.34 -0.61 -14.38
N PRO A 64 17.07 -0.20 -13.13
CA PRO A 64 16.83 1.21 -12.82
C PRO A 64 18.10 2.06 -12.93
N LEU A 65 17.92 3.36 -13.08
CA LEU A 65 19.01 4.35 -13.06
C LEU A 65 19.79 4.25 -11.76
N LYS A 66 21.12 4.40 -11.81
CA LYS A 66 22.01 4.28 -10.64
C LYS A 66 21.57 5.17 -9.47
N LYS A 67 21.07 6.39 -9.74
CA LYS A 67 20.60 7.36 -8.73
C LYS A 67 19.35 6.89 -7.96
N ASN A 68 18.54 6.00 -8.55
CA ASN A 68 17.26 5.57 -7.99
C ASN A 68 17.33 4.19 -7.32
N ARG A 69 18.45 3.46 -7.43
CA ARG A 69 18.59 2.09 -6.92
C ARG A 69 18.30 1.97 -5.44
N ILE A 70 18.88 2.85 -4.62
CA ILE A 70 18.67 2.82 -3.15
C ILE A 70 17.20 3.04 -2.81
N LYS A 71 16.54 4.01 -3.48
CA LYS A 71 15.12 4.29 -3.26
C LYS A 71 14.24 3.10 -3.63
N LEU A 72 14.58 2.38 -4.70
CA LEU A 72 13.86 1.18 -5.12
C LEU A 72 14.09 0.01 -4.17
N ILE A 73 15.31 -0.18 -3.66
CA ILE A 73 15.59 -1.20 -2.63
C ILE A 73 14.75 -0.90 -1.37
N LEU A 74 14.74 0.33 -0.89
CA LEU A 74 13.94 0.73 0.26
C LEU A 74 12.43 0.53 0.00
N ARG A 75 11.96 0.85 -1.21
CA ARG A 75 10.58 0.60 -1.62
C ARG A 75 10.24 -0.90 -1.56
N CYS A 76 11.11 -1.75 -2.08
CA CYS A 76 10.90 -3.20 -2.03
C CYS A 76 10.89 -3.74 -0.59
N LEU A 77 11.83 -3.31 0.24
CA LEU A 77 11.91 -3.73 1.65
C LEU A 77 10.65 -3.31 2.42
N PHE A 78 10.30 -2.03 2.39
CA PHE A 78 9.11 -1.52 3.09
C PHE A 78 7.82 -2.05 2.50
N GLY A 79 7.76 -2.24 1.17
CA GLY A 79 6.59 -2.82 0.51
C GLY A 79 6.36 -4.27 0.92
N THR A 80 7.41 -5.09 0.93
CA THR A 80 7.32 -6.50 1.34
C THR A 80 6.99 -6.62 2.83
N LEU A 81 7.64 -5.83 3.68
CA LEU A 81 7.35 -5.78 5.11
C LEU A 81 5.89 -5.39 5.37
N GLY A 82 5.40 -4.37 4.67
CA GLY A 82 4.01 -3.93 4.79
C GLY A 82 3.02 -5.04 4.42
N ILE A 83 3.26 -5.78 3.34
CA ILE A 83 2.40 -6.89 2.92
C ILE A 83 2.42 -8.03 3.94
N TYR A 84 3.59 -8.40 4.43
CA TYR A 84 3.74 -9.46 5.42
C TYR A 84 2.96 -9.14 6.71
N LEU A 85 3.13 -7.94 7.24
CA LEU A 85 2.44 -7.49 8.45
C LEU A 85 0.92 -7.36 8.23
N TYR A 86 0.50 -6.94 7.04
CA TYR A 86 -0.92 -6.89 6.68
C TYR A 86 -1.54 -8.28 6.66
N PHE A 87 -0.88 -9.26 6.06
CA PHE A 87 -1.39 -10.64 6.02
C PHE A 87 -1.44 -11.27 7.41
N TYR A 88 -0.43 -11.00 8.24
CA TYR A 88 -0.46 -11.40 9.64
C TYR A 88 -1.67 -10.80 10.38
N SER A 89 -1.96 -9.54 10.14
CA SER A 89 -3.10 -8.86 10.75
C SER A 89 -4.44 -9.43 10.26
N ILE A 90 -4.57 -9.76 8.97
CA ILE A 90 -5.77 -10.41 8.42
C ILE A 90 -6.00 -11.78 9.07
N ASP A 91 -4.96 -12.56 9.30
CA ASP A 91 -5.09 -13.88 9.90
C ASP A 91 -5.56 -13.82 11.36
N ASN A 92 -5.12 -12.81 12.12
CA ASN A 92 -5.34 -12.71 13.56
C ASN A 92 -6.46 -11.72 13.96
N LEU A 93 -6.99 -10.93 13.04
CA LEU A 93 -8.10 -9.99 13.29
C LEU A 93 -9.30 -10.30 12.40
N LEU A 94 -10.43 -9.68 12.72
CA LEU A 94 -11.54 -9.61 11.76
C LEU A 94 -11.05 -8.86 10.51
N LEU A 95 -11.37 -9.37 9.33
CA LEU A 95 -10.95 -8.80 8.05
C LEU A 95 -11.30 -7.30 7.93
N ALA A 96 -12.47 -6.92 8.44
CA ALA A 96 -12.92 -5.53 8.47
C ALA A 96 -11.96 -4.66 9.31
N ASN A 97 -11.58 -5.10 10.51
CA ASN A 97 -10.71 -4.35 11.41
C ASN A 97 -9.30 -4.18 10.82
N ALA A 98 -8.70 -5.27 10.32
CA ALA A 98 -7.40 -5.22 9.65
C ALA A 98 -7.43 -4.26 8.45
N SER A 99 -8.48 -4.33 7.63
CA SER A 99 -8.64 -3.47 6.45
C SER A 99 -8.84 -2.00 6.82
N MET A 100 -9.56 -1.71 7.89
CA MET A 100 -9.77 -0.33 8.37
C MET A 100 -8.50 0.28 8.93
N LEU A 101 -7.73 -0.45 9.74
CA LEU A 101 -6.46 0.03 10.29
C LEU A 101 -5.44 0.37 9.20
N THR A 102 -5.40 -0.39 8.11
CA THR A 102 -4.52 -0.08 6.98
C THR A 102 -4.95 1.17 6.20
N ARG A 103 -6.19 1.66 6.35
CA ARG A 103 -6.64 2.96 5.81
C ARG A 103 -5.96 4.18 6.46
N LEU A 104 -5.17 4.00 7.50
CA LEU A 104 -4.24 5.03 8.00
C LEU A 104 -3.09 5.33 7.03
N SER A 105 -2.86 4.50 6.02
CA SER A 105 -1.77 4.67 5.05
C SER A 105 -1.73 6.07 4.40
N PRO A 106 -2.83 6.70 3.94
CA PRO A 106 -2.79 8.06 3.38
C PRO A 106 -2.29 9.12 4.38
N PHE A 107 -2.60 8.96 5.69
CA PHE A 107 -2.07 9.82 6.73
C PHE A 107 -0.54 9.71 6.80
N PHE A 108 -0.01 8.49 6.88
CA PHE A 108 1.44 8.27 6.90
C PHE A 108 2.12 8.72 5.61
N VAL A 109 1.49 8.54 4.43
CA VAL A 109 2.02 9.04 3.15
C VAL A 109 2.18 10.55 3.19
N THR A 110 1.18 11.28 3.70
CA THR A 110 1.23 12.74 3.82
C THR A 110 2.31 13.16 4.81
N LEU A 111 2.39 12.49 5.97
CA LEU A 111 3.42 12.75 6.98
C LEU A 111 4.84 12.55 6.40
N PHE A 112 5.09 11.45 5.71
CA PHE A 112 6.39 11.18 5.10
C PHE A 112 6.69 12.07 3.89
N ALA A 113 5.68 12.48 3.12
CA ALA A 113 5.86 13.49 2.07
C ALA A 113 6.34 14.83 2.67
N PHE A 114 5.79 15.23 3.80
CA PHE A 114 6.25 16.42 4.52
C PHE A 114 7.69 16.25 5.05
N LEU A 115 7.97 15.14 5.75
CA LEU A 115 9.26 14.92 6.41
C LEU A 115 10.40 14.63 5.43
N ILE A 116 10.16 13.79 4.41
CA ILE A 116 11.20 13.29 3.51
C ILE A 116 11.31 14.15 2.25
N LEU A 117 10.15 14.51 1.66
CA LEU A 117 10.11 15.29 0.41
C LEU A 117 10.08 16.80 0.66
N LYS A 118 9.93 17.23 1.94
CA LYS A 118 9.81 18.64 2.36
C LYS A 118 8.68 19.38 1.63
N GLU A 119 7.61 18.66 1.31
CA GLU A 119 6.43 19.27 0.71
C GLU A 119 5.64 20.08 1.74
N THR A 120 5.16 21.25 1.35
CA THR A 120 4.29 22.07 2.20
C THR A 120 2.90 21.43 2.25
N ILE A 121 2.42 21.13 3.46
CA ILE A 121 1.08 20.61 3.66
C ILE A 121 0.16 21.78 4.02
N ASN A 122 -0.92 21.93 3.25
CA ASN A 122 -1.95 22.91 3.55
C ASN A 122 -2.66 22.54 4.87
N GLY A 123 -2.87 23.50 5.77
CA GLY A 123 -3.51 23.24 7.08
C GLY A 123 -4.85 22.52 6.98
N MET A 124 -5.61 22.73 5.90
CA MET A 124 -6.86 22.04 5.61
C MET A 124 -6.67 20.51 5.48
N ASN A 125 -5.53 20.05 4.97
CA ASN A 125 -5.26 18.61 4.82
C ASN A 125 -5.07 17.93 6.18
N TRP A 126 -4.56 18.63 7.21
CA TRP A 126 -4.44 18.09 8.56
C TRP A 126 -5.80 17.88 9.22
N LEU A 127 -6.77 18.76 8.97
CA LEU A 127 -8.14 18.63 9.49
C LEU A 127 -8.84 17.36 8.98
N ILE A 128 -8.54 16.93 7.75
CA ILE A 128 -9.13 15.71 7.15
C ILE A 128 -8.63 14.43 7.88
N PHE A 129 -7.43 14.46 8.49
CA PHE A 129 -6.89 13.29 9.19
C PHE A 129 -7.47 13.08 10.60
N ILE A 130 -8.01 14.13 11.23
CA ILE A 130 -8.61 14.04 12.57
C ILE A 130 -9.71 12.96 12.63
N PRO A 131 -10.74 12.97 11.76
CA PRO A 131 -11.78 11.95 11.79
C PRO A 131 -11.26 10.54 11.49
N ILE A 132 -10.20 10.40 10.68
CA ILE A 132 -9.59 9.10 10.38
C ILE A 132 -8.93 8.53 11.64
N ILE A 133 -8.16 9.34 12.39
CA ILE A 133 -7.49 8.92 13.61
C ILE A 133 -8.51 8.56 14.70
N ILE A 134 -9.55 9.38 14.87
CA ILE A 134 -10.63 9.12 15.81
C ILE A 134 -11.35 7.83 15.46
N GLY A 135 -11.70 7.62 14.17
CA GLY A 135 -12.35 6.40 13.69
C GLY A 135 -11.51 5.14 13.94
N CYS A 136 -10.21 5.21 13.70
CA CYS A 136 -9.30 4.11 14.03
C CYS A 136 -9.22 3.84 15.53
N GLY A 137 -9.23 4.90 16.36
CA GLY A 137 -9.27 4.77 17.83
C GLY A 137 -10.52 4.01 18.31
N PHE A 138 -11.68 4.29 17.73
CA PHE A 138 -12.92 3.54 18.01
C PHE A 138 -12.86 2.08 17.59
N ILE A 139 -12.15 1.74 16.51
CA ILE A 139 -11.99 0.36 16.04
C ILE A 139 -11.08 -0.43 16.98
N ILE A 140 -10.00 0.17 17.46
CA ILE A 140 -9.02 -0.49 18.33
C ILE A 140 -9.60 -0.80 19.71
N LYS A 141 -10.59 -0.06 20.18
CA LYS A 141 -11.26 -0.22 21.50
C LYS A 141 -10.29 -0.66 22.61
N PRO A 142 -9.67 0.24 23.36
CA PRO A 142 -8.56 -0.06 24.28
C PRO A 142 -8.87 -1.07 25.40
N ASN A 143 -10.14 -1.38 25.66
CA ASN A 143 -10.59 -2.32 26.69
C ASN A 143 -11.10 -3.66 26.15
N SER A 144 -10.90 -3.96 24.87
CA SER A 144 -11.34 -5.23 24.27
C SER A 144 -10.13 -6.10 23.88
N GLU A 145 -10.35 -7.40 23.71
CA GLU A 145 -9.39 -8.37 23.15
C GLU A 145 -8.79 -7.92 21.78
N LEU A 146 -9.32 -6.83 21.19
CA LEU A 146 -8.85 -6.22 19.95
C LEU A 146 -7.58 -5.37 20.12
N PHE A 147 -7.16 -5.02 21.37
CA PHE A 147 -5.84 -4.44 21.64
C PHE A 147 -4.78 -5.55 21.59
N ASN A 148 -4.71 -6.21 20.45
CA ASN A 148 -3.83 -7.33 20.20
C ASN A 148 -2.60 -6.84 19.39
N ILE A 149 -1.49 -7.52 19.51
CA ILE A 149 -0.28 -7.36 18.71
C ILE A 149 -0.60 -7.25 17.21
N ALA A 150 -1.61 -7.98 16.73
CA ALA A 150 -2.07 -7.92 15.35
C ALA A 150 -2.61 -6.55 14.91
N SER A 151 -3.23 -5.78 15.80
CA SER A 151 -3.68 -4.40 15.52
C SER A 151 -2.48 -3.45 15.36
N ILE A 152 -1.47 -3.62 16.19
CA ILE A 152 -0.22 -2.86 16.08
C ILE A 152 0.46 -3.17 14.76
N PHE A 153 0.50 -4.44 14.35
CA PHE A 153 1.07 -4.84 13.07
C PHE A 153 0.29 -4.29 11.87
N ALA A 154 -1.04 -4.16 11.97
CA ALA A 154 -1.83 -3.49 10.94
C ALA A 154 -1.43 -2.01 10.75
N VAL A 155 -1.20 -1.29 11.85
CA VAL A 155 -0.75 0.11 11.81
C VAL A 155 0.68 0.21 11.27
N ILE A 156 1.59 -0.66 11.71
CA ILE A 156 2.97 -0.72 11.20
C ILE A 156 2.97 -1.08 9.70
N SER A 157 2.08 -1.96 9.26
CA SER A 157 1.87 -2.26 7.85
C SER A 157 1.47 -1.02 7.04
N ALA A 158 0.52 -0.23 7.56
CA ALA A 158 0.11 1.03 6.94
C ALA A 158 1.28 2.02 6.83
N CYS A 159 2.08 2.13 7.89
CA CYS A 159 3.29 2.97 7.93
C CYS A 159 4.33 2.49 6.91
N SER A 160 4.63 1.20 6.87
CA SER A 160 5.59 0.60 5.92
C SER A 160 5.13 0.79 4.47
N GLY A 161 3.85 0.55 4.18
CA GLY A 161 3.27 0.82 2.87
C GLY A 161 3.38 2.29 2.48
N ALA A 162 3.13 3.21 3.40
CA ALA A 162 3.26 4.63 3.18
C ALA A 162 4.72 5.05 2.85
N LEU A 163 5.70 4.48 3.55
CA LEU A 163 7.12 4.69 3.22
C LEU A 163 7.43 4.20 1.80
N ALA A 164 6.95 3.02 1.43
CA ALA A 164 7.12 2.49 0.08
C ALA A 164 6.53 3.42 -0.99
N TYR A 165 5.31 3.96 -0.78
CA TYR A 165 4.69 4.95 -1.68
C TYR A 165 5.46 6.27 -1.73
N THR A 166 5.98 6.74 -0.60
CA THR A 166 6.80 7.96 -0.56
C THR A 166 8.09 7.80 -1.35
N MET A 167 8.72 6.61 -1.31
CA MET A 167 9.88 6.31 -2.16
C MET A 167 9.52 6.35 -3.64
N ILE A 168 8.38 5.81 -4.05
CA ILE A 168 7.89 5.91 -5.44
C ILE A 168 7.74 7.38 -5.86
N LYS A 169 7.10 8.19 -5.02
CA LYS A 169 6.92 9.62 -5.29
C LYS A 169 8.27 10.35 -5.41
N SER A 170 9.25 9.98 -4.59
CA SER A 170 10.61 10.53 -4.63
C SER A 170 11.40 10.15 -5.90
N ILE A 171 11.07 9.07 -6.58
CA ILE A 171 11.65 8.67 -7.86
C ILE A 171 11.03 9.51 -8.99
N GLY A 172 9.76 9.86 -8.88
CA GLY A 172 9.06 10.70 -9.85
C GLY A 172 8.84 9.98 -11.19
N LYS A 173 9.02 10.73 -12.29
CA LYS A 173 8.83 10.25 -13.67
C LYS A 173 10.11 9.69 -14.30
N ASP A 174 11.18 9.56 -13.56
CA ASP A 174 12.48 9.12 -14.07
C ASP A 174 12.50 7.64 -14.47
N GLU A 175 11.61 6.85 -13.86
CA GLU A 175 11.47 5.42 -14.11
C GLU A 175 10.07 5.06 -14.60
N SER A 176 9.97 3.98 -15.37
CA SER A 176 8.65 3.47 -15.76
C SER A 176 7.93 2.85 -14.57
N ALA A 177 6.60 2.89 -14.58
CA ALA A 177 5.79 2.26 -13.53
C ALA A 177 6.12 0.77 -13.36
N TYR A 178 6.42 0.09 -14.45
CA TYR A 178 6.77 -1.35 -14.46
C TYR A 178 8.15 -1.65 -13.88
N THR A 179 9.10 -0.71 -13.99
CA THR A 179 10.43 -0.83 -13.36
C THR A 179 10.36 -0.60 -11.85
N ILE A 180 9.34 0.15 -11.38
CA ILE A 180 9.14 0.48 -9.96
C ILE A 180 8.42 -0.66 -9.21
N ILE A 181 7.57 -1.44 -9.86
CA ILE A 181 6.80 -2.53 -9.25
C ILE A 181 7.67 -3.73 -8.95
#